data_a8d874ef3a9266af7480c21e58996627
#
_entry.id   a8d874ef3a9266af7480c21e58996627
#
_cell.length_a   1.000
_cell.length_b   1.000
_cell.length_c   1.000
_cell.angle_alpha   90.00
_cell.angle_beta   90.00
_cell.angle_gamma   90.00
#
_symmetry.space_group_name_H-M   'P 1'
#
loop_
_entity.id
_entity.type
_entity.pdbx_description
1 polymer ?
#
loop_
_entity_poly.entity_id
_entity_poly.type
_entity_poly.pdbx_seq_one_letter_code
_entity_poly.pdbx_strand_id
1 'polypeptide(L)'
;MVIVWSMACFCACEKSEEVLESESILQTESFDTESELEPESKVLKDVQEESQEESQEEIPETTDEISLEEFQAIVDAMMAEAQKESVEETSSFFDRTKAEEAFEKVNETRRANGVAALAWEESLYDLACTRAEEIVTKFSHERLDGSYVGDVMIRQMGALGCGENIASNYQSVTNLVNGWMNSDGHRENLLNTGFYAGAIACYCHNGTCYWVNLFWQ
;
A
#
# COMPACT_ATOMS: atom_id res chain seq x y z
N MET A 1 30.18 35.99 -19.81
CA MET A 1 30.50 34.89 -18.90
C MET A 1 29.18 34.22 -18.58
N VAL A 2 28.86 33.17 -19.35
CA VAL A 2 27.58 32.46 -19.24
C VAL A 2 27.78 31.40 -18.16
N ILE A 3 27.14 31.59 -17.03
CA ILE A 3 27.11 30.60 -15.95
C ILE A 3 26.07 29.57 -16.36
N VAL A 4 26.56 28.42 -16.85
CA VAL A 4 25.71 27.23 -17.06
C VAL A 4 25.48 26.60 -15.70
N TRP A 5 24.33 26.87 -15.12
CA TRP A 5 23.85 26.09 -13.95
C TRP A 5 23.42 24.73 -14.46
N SER A 6 24.14 23.71 -14.04
CA SER A 6 23.73 22.31 -14.22
C SER A 6 22.49 22.07 -13.35
N MET A 7 21.32 22.02 -13.98
CA MET A 7 20.09 21.63 -13.31
C MET A 7 20.13 20.12 -13.11
N ALA A 8 20.44 19.70 -11.91
CA ALA A 8 20.20 18.32 -11.50
C ALA A 8 18.70 18.16 -11.19
N CYS A 9 17.96 17.60 -12.13
CA CYS A 9 16.64 17.07 -11.83
C CYS A 9 16.84 15.81 -10.98
N PHE A 10 16.52 15.91 -9.69
CA PHE A 10 16.64 14.75 -8.80
C PHE A 10 15.41 13.87 -8.99
N CYS A 11 15.59 12.78 -9.70
CA CYS A 11 14.57 11.77 -9.91
C CYS A 11 14.90 10.51 -9.10
N ALA A 12 13.99 10.09 -8.25
CA ALA A 12 14.12 8.85 -7.50
C ALA A 12 12.89 7.94 -7.70
N CYS A 13 13.12 6.66 -7.94
CA CYS A 13 12.10 5.66 -8.23
C CYS A 13 12.20 4.48 -7.26
N GLU A 14 11.11 4.08 -6.64
CA GLU A 14 11.06 2.91 -5.78
C GLU A 14 9.84 2.04 -6.05
N LYS A 15 10.10 0.74 -6.20
CA LYS A 15 9.07 -0.30 -6.16
C LYS A 15 9.18 -1.01 -4.83
N SER A 16 8.08 -1.13 -4.09
CA SER A 16 8.02 -2.05 -2.97
C SER A 16 7.93 -3.47 -3.55
N GLU A 17 9.05 -4.16 -3.64
CA GLU A 17 9.04 -5.62 -3.79
C GLU A 17 8.90 -6.21 -2.39
N GLU A 18 7.82 -6.95 -2.15
CA GLU A 18 7.78 -7.84 -1.00
C GLU A 18 8.80 -8.95 -1.24
N VAL A 19 10.01 -8.76 -0.72
CA VAL A 19 10.98 -9.84 -0.64
C VAL A 19 10.60 -10.72 0.53
N LEU A 20 9.96 -11.83 0.21
CA LEU A 20 9.90 -13.00 1.07
C LEU A 20 11.29 -13.65 1.06
N GLU A 21 12.25 -13.07 1.78
CA GLU A 21 13.48 -13.78 2.09
C GLU A 21 13.30 -14.59 3.38
N SER A 22 13.05 -15.88 3.17
CA SER A 22 13.30 -16.90 4.15
C SER A 22 14.78 -17.28 4.09
N GLU A 23 15.66 -16.57 4.74
CA GLU A 23 17.00 -17.06 5.03
C GLU A 23 17.04 -17.74 6.40
N SER A 24 17.08 -19.06 6.31
CA SER A 24 17.48 -19.96 7.38
C SER A 24 18.99 -19.82 7.62
N ILE A 25 19.40 -19.15 8.66
CA ILE A 25 20.75 -19.27 9.17
C ILE A 25 20.75 -20.34 10.25
N LEU A 26 21.25 -21.52 9.87
CA LEU A 26 21.72 -22.55 10.75
C LEU A 26 22.96 -22.03 11.49
N GLN A 27 22.86 -21.80 12.78
CA GLN A 27 24.01 -21.89 13.67
C GLN A 27 23.73 -22.93 14.73
N THR A 28 24.49 -23.99 14.60
CA THR A 28 24.66 -25.07 15.57
C THR A 28 25.46 -24.56 16.78
N GLU A 29 24.86 -24.63 17.95
CA GLU A 29 25.62 -24.86 19.15
C GLU A 29 24.94 -25.90 20.02
N SER A 30 25.67 -26.98 20.20
CA SER A 30 25.39 -28.12 21.04
C SER A 30 25.50 -27.76 22.53
N PHE A 31 24.52 -28.17 23.30
CA PHE A 31 24.77 -28.48 24.71
C PHE A 31 23.89 -29.66 25.14
N ASP A 32 24.59 -30.76 25.42
CA ASP A 32 24.06 -31.95 26.05
C ASP A 32 23.65 -31.65 27.51
N THR A 33 22.53 -32.17 27.93
CA THR A 33 22.38 -32.87 29.19
C THR A 33 21.14 -33.72 29.23
N GLU A 34 21.37 -35.00 29.38
CA GLU A 34 20.41 -36.05 29.73
C GLU A 34 19.73 -35.77 31.07
N SER A 35 18.47 -36.10 31.21
CA SER A 35 17.95 -36.91 32.30
C SER A 35 16.58 -37.51 31.96
N GLU A 36 16.63 -38.80 31.98
CA GLU A 36 15.55 -39.78 32.03
C GLU A 36 14.42 -39.41 32.99
N LEU A 37 13.20 -39.83 32.68
CA LEU A 37 12.46 -40.92 33.38
C LEU A 37 11.04 -41.00 32.86
N GLU A 38 10.74 -42.16 32.28
CA GLU A 38 9.42 -42.77 32.11
C GLU A 38 8.90 -43.39 33.40
N PRO A 39 7.77 -44.12 33.39
CA PRO A 39 6.36 -43.70 33.32
C PRO A 39 5.56 -44.25 34.53
N GLU A 40 4.39 -43.74 34.81
CA GLU A 40 3.43 -44.55 35.61
C GLU A 40 1.99 -44.49 35.13
N SER A 41 1.53 -45.69 34.93
CA SER A 41 0.17 -46.14 34.57
C SER A 41 -0.74 -46.24 35.79
N LYS A 42 -2.04 -46.28 35.51
CA LYS A 42 -3.16 -46.78 36.30
C LYS A 42 -3.77 -45.83 37.34
N VAL A 43 -5.07 -45.51 37.16
CA VAL A 43 -6.12 -46.13 37.95
C VAL A 43 -7.47 -45.99 37.25
N LEU A 44 -8.07 -47.13 36.92
CA LEU A 44 -9.51 -47.29 36.72
C LEU A 44 -10.17 -47.30 38.10
N LYS A 45 -11.33 -46.63 38.25
CA LYS A 45 -12.43 -47.08 39.08
C LYS A 45 -13.67 -46.19 38.85
N ASP A 46 -14.68 -46.85 38.29
CA ASP A 46 -16.10 -46.94 38.72
C ASP A 46 -16.71 -45.67 39.35
N VAL A 47 -17.68 -45.09 38.69
CA VAL A 47 -18.90 -44.53 39.31
C VAL A 47 -20.06 -44.73 38.33
N GLN A 48 -20.86 -45.73 38.60
CA GLN A 48 -22.34 -45.89 38.68
C GLN A 48 -23.20 -45.10 37.67
N GLU A 49 -23.99 -45.95 36.96
CA GLU A 49 -25.26 -45.68 36.34
C GLU A 49 -26.19 -44.86 37.26
N GLU A 50 -26.59 -43.69 36.79
CA GLU A 50 -27.90 -43.11 37.15
C GLU A 50 -28.71 -42.95 35.86
N SER A 51 -29.73 -43.80 35.79
CA SER A 51 -30.81 -43.73 34.83
C SER A 51 -31.62 -42.45 35.06
N GLN A 52 -31.59 -41.53 34.09
CA GLN A 52 -32.59 -40.47 34.00
C GLN A 52 -33.33 -40.53 32.68
N GLU A 53 -34.63 -40.49 32.82
CA GLU A 53 -35.65 -40.59 31.80
C GLU A 53 -35.39 -39.68 30.61
N GLU A 54 -35.37 -40.30 29.45
CA GLU A 54 -35.41 -39.68 28.15
C GLU A 54 -36.80 -39.06 27.95
N SER A 55 -36.94 -37.76 28.21
CA SER A 55 -38.06 -37.00 27.68
C SER A 55 -37.81 -36.80 26.19
N GLN A 56 -38.57 -37.51 25.37
CA GLN A 56 -38.69 -37.32 23.94
C GLN A 56 -39.18 -35.90 23.68
N GLU A 57 -38.29 -34.94 23.46
CA GLU A 57 -38.64 -33.71 22.76
C GLU A 57 -38.79 -34.10 21.26
N GLU A 58 -40.02 -34.06 20.78
CA GLU A 58 -40.36 -34.09 19.37
C GLU A 58 -39.66 -32.90 18.71
N ILE A 59 -38.60 -33.18 17.96
CA ILE A 59 -37.99 -32.24 17.00
C ILE A 59 -39.05 -32.05 15.92
N PRO A 60 -39.57 -30.84 15.67
CA PRO A 60 -40.49 -30.64 14.56
C PRO A 60 -39.67 -30.85 13.26
N GLU A 61 -40.02 -31.92 12.53
CA GLU A 61 -39.64 -32.13 11.16
C GLU A 61 -40.27 -31.02 10.28
N THR A 62 -39.61 -29.84 10.23
CA THR A 62 -39.80 -28.90 9.13
C THR A 62 -38.49 -28.75 8.45
N THR A 63 -38.05 -29.78 7.76
CA THR A 63 -37.16 -29.61 6.63
C THR A 63 -38.01 -29.07 5.48
N ASP A 64 -38.16 -27.74 5.43
CA ASP A 64 -38.58 -27.10 4.22
C ASP A 64 -37.48 -27.43 3.21
N GLU A 65 -37.69 -28.46 2.41
CA GLU A 65 -36.81 -28.78 1.28
C GLU A 65 -36.90 -27.59 0.33
N ILE A 66 -35.83 -26.78 0.35
CA ILE A 66 -35.67 -25.69 -0.61
C ILE A 66 -35.79 -26.31 -2.01
N SER A 67 -36.70 -25.81 -2.80
CA SER A 67 -36.87 -26.31 -4.17
C SER A 67 -35.60 -26.08 -5.00
N LEU A 68 -35.37 -26.89 -5.99
CA LEU A 68 -34.20 -26.76 -6.89
C LEU A 68 -34.17 -25.35 -7.53
N GLU A 69 -35.33 -24.76 -7.80
CA GLU A 69 -35.46 -23.42 -8.37
C GLU A 69 -35.03 -22.35 -7.36
N GLU A 70 -35.41 -22.47 -6.08
CA GLU A 70 -34.97 -21.55 -5.01
C GLU A 70 -33.48 -21.65 -4.75
N PHE A 71 -32.92 -22.87 -4.74
CA PHE A 71 -31.49 -23.07 -4.60
C PHE A 71 -30.72 -22.43 -5.77
N GLN A 72 -31.18 -22.62 -7.01
CA GLN A 72 -30.56 -22.00 -8.18
C GLN A 72 -30.64 -20.48 -8.12
N ALA A 73 -31.74 -19.90 -7.68
CA ALA A 73 -31.87 -18.47 -7.51
C ALA A 73 -30.91 -17.88 -6.47
N ILE A 74 -30.64 -18.62 -5.38
CA ILE A 74 -29.66 -18.23 -4.34
C ILE A 74 -28.23 -18.28 -4.95
N VAL A 75 -27.90 -19.34 -5.69
CA VAL A 75 -26.59 -19.47 -6.34
C VAL A 75 -26.37 -18.36 -7.36
N ASP A 76 -27.37 -18.05 -8.18
CA ASP A 76 -27.28 -16.98 -9.18
C ASP A 76 -27.13 -15.61 -8.51
N ALA A 77 -27.80 -15.36 -7.38
CA ALA A 77 -27.66 -14.15 -6.60
C ALA A 77 -26.26 -14.03 -5.96
N MET A 78 -25.73 -15.11 -5.41
CA MET A 78 -24.36 -15.15 -4.85
C MET A 78 -23.29 -14.94 -5.93
N MET A 79 -23.49 -15.52 -7.11
CA MET A 79 -22.60 -15.33 -8.27
C MET A 79 -22.64 -13.88 -8.77
N ALA A 80 -23.80 -13.25 -8.79
CA ALA A 80 -23.97 -11.85 -9.18
C ALA A 80 -23.29 -10.90 -8.18
N GLU A 81 -23.39 -11.18 -6.88
CA GLU A 81 -22.71 -10.42 -5.82
C GLU A 81 -21.19 -10.58 -5.91
N ALA A 82 -20.68 -11.80 -6.11
CA ALA A 82 -19.26 -12.07 -6.30
C ALA A 82 -18.69 -11.40 -7.57
N GLN A 83 -19.48 -11.32 -8.65
CA GLN A 83 -19.10 -10.58 -9.85
C GLN A 83 -19.08 -9.07 -9.61
N LYS A 84 -19.98 -8.54 -8.79
CA LYS A 84 -20.01 -7.13 -8.41
C LYS A 84 -18.80 -6.75 -7.55
N GLU A 85 -18.41 -7.57 -6.57
CA GLU A 85 -17.17 -7.38 -5.80
C GLU A 85 -15.93 -7.42 -6.70
N SER A 86 -15.85 -8.35 -7.67
CA SER A 86 -14.71 -8.43 -8.59
C SER A 86 -14.63 -7.23 -9.56
N VAL A 87 -15.76 -6.57 -9.86
CA VAL A 87 -15.80 -5.36 -10.69
C VAL A 87 -15.38 -4.12 -9.88
N GLU A 88 -15.64 -4.08 -8.57
CA GLU A 88 -15.15 -3.00 -7.70
C GLU A 88 -13.62 -3.06 -7.50
N GLU A 89 -13.01 -4.25 -7.47
CA GLU A 89 -11.53 -4.41 -7.42
C GLU A 89 -10.81 -3.96 -8.70
N THR A 90 -11.51 -3.87 -9.83
CA THR A 90 -10.94 -3.38 -11.11
C THR A 90 -11.14 -1.89 -11.33
N SER A 91 -11.74 -1.16 -10.38
CA SER A 91 -12.00 0.26 -10.52
C SER A 91 -10.70 1.09 -10.40
N SER A 92 -10.58 2.09 -11.28
CA SER A 92 -9.49 3.05 -11.23
C SER A 92 -10.02 4.39 -10.74
N PHE A 93 -9.35 4.99 -9.75
CA PHE A 93 -9.78 6.27 -9.19
C PHE A 93 -8.60 7.04 -8.57
N PHE A 94 -8.76 8.37 -8.50
CA PHE A 94 -7.88 9.23 -7.72
C PHE A 94 -8.38 9.34 -6.29
N ASP A 95 -7.52 9.03 -5.32
CA ASP A 95 -7.80 9.21 -3.91
C ASP A 95 -7.19 10.54 -3.43
N ARG A 96 -7.97 11.63 -3.60
CA ARG A 96 -7.56 12.98 -3.19
C ARG A 96 -7.31 13.07 -1.69
N THR A 97 -8.12 12.40 -0.89
CA THR A 97 -7.98 12.42 0.58
C THR A 97 -6.65 11.82 1.01
N LYS A 98 -6.29 10.66 0.49
CA LYS A 98 -4.98 10.06 0.76
C LYS A 98 -3.82 10.91 0.23
N ALA A 99 -3.99 11.58 -0.91
CA ALA A 99 -2.98 12.48 -1.46
C ALA A 99 -2.70 13.66 -0.52
N GLU A 100 -3.74 14.30 0.03
CA GLU A 100 -3.63 15.38 1.00
C GLU A 100 -3.04 14.90 2.34
N GLU A 101 -3.44 13.73 2.84
CA GLU A 101 -2.84 13.10 4.02
C GLU A 101 -1.35 12.82 3.82
N ALA A 102 -0.96 12.33 2.64
CA ALA A 102 0.44 12.07 2.31
C ALA A 102 1.25 13.37 2.24
N PHE A 103 0.68 14.43 1.69
CA PHE A 103 1.32 15.74 1.63
C PHE A 103 1.54 16.33 3.02
N GLU A 104 0.54 16.23 3.90
CA GLU A 104 0.72 16.69 5.30
C GLU A 104 1.78 15.83 6.01
N LYS A 105 1.82 14.53 5.77
CA LYS A 105 2.85 13.64 6.33
C LYS A 105 4.26 13.99 5.85
N VAL A 106 4.42 14.36 4.57
CA VAL A 106 5.66 14.93 4.03
C VAL A 106 6.01 16.21 4.76
N ASN A 107 5.07 17.12 4.97
CA ASN A 107 5.28 18.37 5.67
C ASN A 107 5.63 18.17 7.15
N GLU A 108 5.02 17.21 7.84
CA GLU A 108 5.44 16.80 9.19
C GLU A 108 6.89 16.33 9.21
N THR A 109 7.26 15.48 8.23
CA THR A 109 8.62 14.95 8.10
C THR A 109 9.62 16.04 7.82
N ARG A 110 9.30 17.00 6.93
CA ARG A 110 10.14 18.19 6.67
C ARG A 110 10.35 18.99 7.94
N ARG A 111 9.28 19.35 8.65
CA ARG A 111 9.37 20.09 9.93
C ARG A 111 10.20 19.36 10.99
N ALA A 112 10.03 18.05 11.11
CA ALA A 112 10.82 17.22 12.05
C ALA A 112 12.32 17.21 11.73
N ASN A 113 12.69 17.46 10.47
CA ASN A 113 14.08 17.57 10.02
C ASN A 113 14.57 19.04 9.86
N GLY A 114 13.84 20.01 10.40
CA GLY A 114 14.25 21.42 10.38
C GLY A 114 14.07 22.10 9.02
N VAL A 115 13.28 21.53 8.13
CA VAL A 115 12.99 22.08 6.79
C VAL A 115 11.59 22.67 6.77
N ALA A 116 11.43 23.82 6.08
CA ALA A 116 10.14 24.49 5.96
C ALA A 116 9.11 23.58 5.24
N ALA A 117 7.85 23.65 5.67
CA ALA A 117 6.75 22.98 4.98
C ALA A 117 6.55 23.53 3.57
N LEU A 118 6.08 22.68 2.68
CA LEU A 118 5.68 23.04 1.32
C LEU A 118 4.26 23.62 1.33
N ALA A 119 3.98 24.59 0.45
CA ALA A 119 2.63 24.96 0.10
C ALA A 119 2.05 23.96 -0.90
N TRP A 120 0.75 23.62 -0.74
CA TRP A 120 0.05 22.87 -1.77
C TRP A 120 -0.17 23.74 -3.00
N GLU A 121 0.15 23.19 -4.19
CA GLU A 121 -0.02 23.89 -5.45
C GLU A 121 -0.93 23.08 -6.38
N GLU A 122 -2.12 23.60 -6.68
CA GLU A 122 -3.16 22.87 -7.42
C GLU A 122 -2.74 22.55 -8.85
N SER A 123 -2.01 23.43 -9.50
CA SER A 123 -1.49 23.19 -10.85
C SER A 123 -0.49 22.02 -10.89
N LEU A 124 0.24 21.80 -9.80
CA LEU A 124 1.09 20.61 -9.65
C LEU A 124 0.27 19.35 -9.35
N TYR A 125 -0.86 19.48 -8.66
CA TYR A 125 -1.74 18.33 -8.42
C TYR A 125 -2.28 17.76 -9.74
N ASP A 126 -2.77 18.59 -10.64
CA ASP A 126 -3.25 18.18 -11.95
C ASP A 126 -2.15 17.46 -12.76
N LEU A 127 -0.93 18.00 -12.71
CA LEU A 127 0.23 17.38 -13.36
C LEU A 127 0.63 16.05 -12.68
N ALA A 128 0.59 15.98 -11.35
CA ALA A 128 0.86 14.77 -10.59
C ALA A 128 -0.18 13.66 -10.87
N CYS A 129 -1.45 14.03 -11.06
CA CYS A 129 -2.50 13.10 -11.49
C CYS A 129 -2.17 12.49 -12.86
N THR A 130 -1.82 13.32 -13.84
CA THR A 130 -1.40 12.82 -15.16
C THR A 130 -0.21 11.87 -15.04
N ARG A 131 0.79 12.22 -14.22
CA ARG A 131 1.95 11.37 -13.99
C ARG A 131 1.61 10.05 -13.29
N ALA A 132 0.67 10.08 -12.32
CA ALA A 132 0.24 8.88 -11.61
C ALA A 132 -0.45 7.86 -12.54
N GLU A 133 -1.17 8.31 -13.56
CA GLU A 133 -1.69 7.44 -14.62
C GLU A 133 -0.58 6.91 -15.55
N GLU A 134 0.37 7.75 -15.94
CA GLU A 134 1.47 7.34 -16.82
C GLU A 134 2.34 6.24 -16.19
N ILE A 135 2.64 6.34 -14.88
CA ILE A 135 3.47 5.34 -14.19
C ILE A 135 2.79 3.98 -13.98
N VAL A 136 1.48 3.87 -14.17
CA VAL A 136 0.79 2.57 -14.28
C VAL A 136 1.33 1.80 -15.48
N THR A 137 1.46 2.48 -16.62
CA THR A 137 1.92 1.87 -17.89
C THR A 137 3.44 1.71 -17.92
N LYS A 138 4.18 2.73 -17.46
CA LYS A 138 5.63 2.76 -17.44
C LYS A 138 6.12 3.34 -16.12
N PHE A 139 6.47 2.48 -15.17
CA PHE A 139 7.01 2.91 -13.88
C PHE A 139 8.43 3.46 -14.05
N SER A 140 8.51 4.74 -14.38
CA SER A 140 9.74 5.44 -14.71
C SER A 140 9.57 6.94 -14.52
N HIS A 141 10.65 7.67 -14.27
CA HIS A 141 10.67 9.13 -14.32
C HIS A 141 10.55 9.70 -15.73
N GLU A 142 10.91 8.91 -16.74
CA GLU A 142 10.66 9.22 -18.14
C GLU A 142 9.18 8.98 -18.46
N ARG A 143 8.51 9.97 -19.00
CA ARG A 143 7.12 9.94 -19.42
C ARG A 143 6.90 9.02 -20.63
N LEU A 144 5.65 8.80 -21.00
CA LEU A 144 5.30 7.93 -22.13
C LEU A 144 5.80 8.47 -23.47
N ASP A 145 5.95 9.79 -23.59
CA ASP A 145 6.47 10.48 -24.78
C ASP A 145 8.00 10.65 -24.79
N GLY A 146 8.69 10.14 -23.77
CA GLY A 146 10.14 10.23 -23.63
C GLY A 146 10.65 11.51 -22.96
N SER A 147 9.75 12.45 -22.60
CA SER A 147 10.10 13.65 -21.84
C SER A 147 10.18 13.37 -20.33
N TYR A 148 10.56 14.38 -19.55
CA TYR A 148 10.50 14.35 -18.08
C TYR A 148 9.48 15.37 -17.58
N VAL A 149 8.81 15.06 -16.46
CA VAL A 149 7.85 16.00 -15.86
C VAL A 149 8.50 17.34 -15.50
N GLY A 150 9.77 17.34 -15.14
CA GLY A 150 10.56 18.55 -14.90
C GLY A 150 10.64 19.47 -16.12
N ASP A 151 10.63 18.94 -17.35
CA ASP A 151 10.60 19.78 -18.56
C ASP A 151 9.29 20.57 -18.66
N VAL A 152 8.16 19.96 -18.27
CA VAL A 152 6.85 20.63 -18.23
C VAL A 152 6.87 21.72 -17.15
N MET A 153 7.33 21.39 -15.96
CA MET A 153 7.39 22.33 -14.82
C MET A 153 8.25 23.55 -15.14
N ILE A 154 9.42 23.35 -15.72
CA ILE A 154 10.35 24.43 -16.05
C ILE A 154 9.86 25.25 -17.23
N ARG A 155 9.49 24.60 -18.35
CA ARG A 155 9.22 25.31 -19.62
C ARG A 155 7.82 25.88 -19.71
N GLN A 156 6.83 25.24 -19.09
CA GLN A 156 5.43 25.62 -19.21
C GLN A 156 4.91 26.30 -17.95
N MET A 157 5.41 25.94 -16.77
CA MET A 157 4.94 26.46 -15.50
C MET A 157 5.90 27.48 -14.87
N GLY A 158 7.13 27.61 -15.39
CA GLY A 158 8.09 28.61 -14.95
C GLY A 158 8.86 28.25 -13.69
N ALA A 159 8.92 26.97 -13.32
CA ALA A 159 9.71 26.52 -12.19
C ALA A 159 11.21 26.82 -12.38
N LEU A 160 11.88 27.27 -11.32
CA LEU A 160 13.34 27.48 -11.30
C LEU A 160 14.07 26.18 -10.98
N GLY A 161 13.43 25.26 -10.28
CA GLY A 161 13.88 23.91 -9.98
C GLY A 161 12.68 23.04 -9.67
N CYS A 162 12.86 21.75 -9.83
CA CYS A 162 11.79 20.77 -9.62
C CYS A 162 12.35 19.44 -9.12
N GLY A 163 11.50 18.62 -8.56
CA GLY A 163 11.77 17.24 -8.18
C GLY A 163 10.55 16.37 -8.36
N GLU A 164 10.77 15.09 -8.50
CA GLU A 164 9.72 14.06 -8.55
C GLU A 164 10.11 12.88 -7.68
N ASN A 165 9.20 12.42 -6.82
CA ASN A 165 9.24 11.12 -6.18
C ASN A 165 8.06 10.29 -6.68
N ILE A 166 8.33 9.05 -7.12
CA ILE A 166 7.29 8.12 -7.52
C ILE A 166 7.36 6.86 -6.67
N ALA A 167 6.19 6.26 -6.39
CA ALA A 167 6.10 5.00 -5.67
C ALA A 167 4.87 4.21 -6.11
N SER A 168 4.89 2.90 -5.90
CA SER A 168 3.74 2.03 -6.15
C SER A 168 3.58 1.02 -5.01
N ASN A 169 2.35 0.49 -4.89
CA ASN A 169 2.01 -0.58 -3.93
C ASN A 169 2.05 -0.19 -2.44
N TYR A 170 2.10 1.10 -2.10
CA TYR A 170 1.93 1.57 -0.74
C TYR A 170 0.45 1.85 -0.45
N GLN A 171 -0.14 1.10 0.50
CA GLN A 171 -1.52 1.29 0.95
C GLN A 171 -1.62 2.25 2.14
N SER A 172 -0.51 2.48 2.84
CA SER A 172 -0.41 3.36 4.01
C SER A 172 0.46 4.57 3.71
N VAL A 173 -0.06 5.76 3.98
CA VAL A 173 0.66 7.05 3.88
C VAL A 173 1.95 7.04 4.72
N THR A 174 1.90 6.46 5.93
CA THR A 174 3.07 6.38 6.80
C THR A 174 4.17 5.51 6.18
N ASN A 175 3.80 4.36 5.60
CA ASN A 175 4.78 3.47 4.96
C ASN A 175 5.34 4.11 3.69
N LEU A 176 4.52 4.80 2.89
CA LEU A 176 4.94 5.54 1.72
C LEU A 176 6.04 6.56 2.06
N VAL A 177 5.77 7.45 3.02
CA VAL A 177 6.73 8.49 3.39
C VAL A 177 7.99 7.91 4.04
N ASN A 178 7.84 6.86 4.84
CA ASN A 178 8.99 6.13 5.38
C ASN A 178 9.83 5.47 4.27
N GLY A 179 9.18 4.87 3.25
CA GLY A 179 9.87 4.33 2.08
C GLY A 179 10.71 5.41 1.38
N TRP A 180 10.10 6.56 1.08
CA TRP A 180 10.83 7.69 0.51
C TRP A 180 11.97 8.18 1.41
N MET A 181 11.79 8.23 2.72
CA MET A 181 12.85 8.65 3.65
C MET A 181 14.01 7.65 3.76
N ASN A 182 13.76 6.37 3.47
CA ASN A 182 14.79 5.33 3.48
C ASN A 182 15.57 5.24 2.15
N SER A 183 15.13 5.91 1.10
CA SER A 183 15.79 5.98 -0.20
C SER A 183 16.53 7.32 -0.33
N ASP A 184 17.82 7.30 -0.64
CA ASP A 184 18.65 8.50 -0.63
C ASP A 184 18.13 9.58 -1.57
N GLY A 185 17.82 9.24 -2.82
CA GLY A 185 17.34 10.22 -3.80
C GLY A 185 15.95 10.76 -3.46
N HIS A 186 15.02 9.92 -2.97
CA HIS A 186 13.72 10.39 -2.53
C HIS A 186 13.82 11.29 -1.30
N ARG A 187 14.69 10.93 -0.35
CA ARG A 187 14.95 11.73 0.85
C ARG A 187 15.57 13.08 0.52
N GLU A 188 16.48 13.13 -0.44
CA GLU A 188 17.06 14.39 -0.92
C GLU A 188 15.99 15.34 -1.46
N ASN A 189 15.03 14.85 -2.24
CA ASN A 189 13.87 15.63 -2.67
C ASN A 189 13.00 16.06 -1.49
N LEU A 190 12.63 15.14 -0.60
CA LEU A 190 11.78 15.44 0.56
C LEU A 190 12.37 16.52 1.46
N LEU A 191 13.68 16.52 1.66
CA LEU A 191 14.38 17.44 2.57
C LEU A 191 15.08 18.61 1.86
N ASN A 192 14.86 18.78 0.55
CA ASN A 192 15.44 19.90 -0.19
C ASN A 192 14.85 21.23 0.32
N THR A 193 15.74 22.11 0.80
CA THR A 193 15.38 23.42 1.34
C THR A 193 15.02 24.46 0.27
N GLY A 194 15.36 24.19 -0.99
CA GLY A 194 15.02 25.03 -2.13
C GLY A 194 13.57 24.91 -2.59
N PHE A 195 12.91 23.79 -2.26
CA PHE A 195 11.51 23.58 -2.61
C PHE A 195 10.58 24.29 -1.61
N TYR A 196 9.61 25.04 -2.13
CA TYR A 196 8.63 25.79 -1.33
C TYR A 196 7.17 25.40 -1.61
N ALA A 197 6.90 24.71 -2.72
CA ALA A 197 5.58 24.20 -3.06
C ALA A 197 5.66 22.78 -3.60
N GLY A 198 4.52 22.10 -3.64
CA GLY A 198 4.42 20.74 -4.18
C GLY A 198 2.98 20.23 -4.17
N ALA A 199 2.79 19.06 -4.71
CA ALA A 199 1.54 18.31 -4.61
C ALA A 199 1.81 16.82 -4.70
N ILE A 200 0.90 16.02 -4.16
CA ILE A 200 0.93 14.55 -4.27
C ILE A 200 -0.35 14.09 -4.97
N ALA A 201 -0.23 13.14 -5.90
CA ALA A 201 -1.35 12.37 -6.43
C ALA A 201 -1.27 10.92 -5.93
N CYS A 202 -2.44 10.35 -5.66
CA CYS A 202 -2.65 8.94 -5.40
C CYS A 202 -3.66 8.41 -6.42
N TYR A 203 -3.21 7.57 -7.33
CA TYR A 203 -4.05 6.90 -8.32
C TYR A 203 -4.08 5.41 -8.02
N CYS A 204 -5.26 4.88 -7.70
CA CYS A 204 -5.44 3.47 -7.45
C CYS A 204 -6.01 2.80 -8.72
N HIS A 205 -5.32 1.76 -9.20
CA HIS A 205 -5.66 1.01 -10.39
C HIS A 205 -5.50 -0.49 -10.11
N ASN A 206 -6.57 -1.26 -10.27
CA ASN A 206 -6.59 -2.72 -10.03
C ASN A 206 -6.00 -3.10 -8.66
N GLY A 207 -6.45 -2.45 -7.59
CA GLY A 207 -6.01 -2.70 -6.21
C GLY A 207 -4.60 -2.19 -5.86
N THR A 208 -3.85 -1.66 -6.83
CA THR A 208 -2.52 -1.06 -6.61
C THR A 208 -2.61 0.45 -6.63
N CYS A 209 -2.07 1.12 -5.59
CA CYS A 209 -1.98 2.57 -5.58
C CYS A 209 -0.61 3.03 -6.10
N TYR A 210 -0.63 4.00 -7.01
CA TYR A 210 0.51 4.68 -7.61
C TYR A 210 0.57 6.10 -7.08
N TRP A 211 1.76 6.53 -6.69
CA TRP A 211 1.99 7.78 -6.00
C TRP A 211 3.01 8.63 -6.74
N VAL A 212 2.70 9.90 -6.89
CA VAL A 212 3.61 10.89 -7.45
C VAL A 212 3.62 12.11 -6.54
N ASN A 213 4.82 12.50 -6.06
CA ASN A 213 5.03 13.76 -5.38
C ASN A 213 5.88 14.67 -6.25
N LEU A 214 5.34 15.79 -6.64
CA LEU A 214 6.04 16.85 -7.37
C LEU A 214 6.45 17.97 -6.41
N PHE A 215 7.66 18.48 -6.62
CA PHE A 215 8.25 19.54 -5.83
C PHE A 215 8.60 20.72 -6.73
N TRP A 216 8.37 21.93 -6.26
CA TRP A 216 8.56 23.17 -7.00
C TRP A 216 9.49 24.15 -6.26
N GLN A 217 10.48 24.72 -7.02
CA GLN A 217 11.36 25.81 -6.63
C GLN A 217 11.08 27.04 -7.48
#